data_b679ec8ca3dbd59d1c630a0d0c32d55f
#
_entry.id   b679ec8ca3dbd59d1c630a0d0c32d55f
#
_cell.length_a   1.000
_cell.length_b   1.000
_cell.length_c   1.000
_cell.angle_alpha   90.00
_cell.angle_beta   90.00
_cell.angle_gamma   90.00
#
_symmetry.space_group_name_H-M   'P 1'
#
loop_
_entity.id
_entity.type
_entity.pdbx_description
1 polymer ?
#
loop_
_entity_poly.entity_id
_entity_poly.type
_entity_poly.pdbx_seq_one_letter_code
_entity_poly.pdbx_strand_id
1 'polypeptide(L)'
;MTRRSTAARLACGALALSALTLFAGCHDKSQEVSRENFTATINDFLAQRGHLCLAKYDWPIYTTTDDMAAGTRDAQQMPVLEKLGLVSGKNVEVERKDENGKRITATARQYELTAEGKKYYLNIPEVVATGTKHVTHPADFCAATLTLDKVVGWERPAQVDGKLATSVIYTYKIDPAPWAKNPDAQRVFPMVKRVIEGAGTMQLREGVHLASNGWVADEIFQR
;
A
#
# COMPACT_ATOMS: atom_id res chain seq x y z
N MET A 1 -21.54 100.01 26.38
CA MET A 1 -21.35 100.13 24.94
C MET A 1 -20.81 98.80 24.43
N THR A 2 -21.69 98.04 23.94
CA THR A 2 -21.75 97.34 22.63
C THR A 2 -20.47 96.82 22.00
N ARG A 3 -20.32 95.53 21.83
CA ARG A 3 -20.38 94.85 20.52
C ARG A 3 -20.42 93.35 20.70
N ARG A 4 -21.43 92.78 20.06
CA ARG A 4 -21.60 91.36 19.78
C ARG A 4 -20.58 90.92 18.72
N SER A 5 -20.06 89.74 18.88
CA SER A 5 -19.42 89.03 17.75
C SER A 5 -19.80 87.55 17.82
N THR A 6 -20.51 87.16 16.80
CA THR A 6 -21.00 85.82 16.53
C THR A 6 -19.89 84.97 16.02
N ALA A 7 -19.62 83.78 16.67
CA ALA A 7 -18.72 82.78 16.19
C ALA A 7 -19.52 81.56 15.62
N ALA A 8 -19.33 81.34 14.35
CA ALA A 8 -19.92 80.23 13.64
C ALA A 8 -19.30 78.87 14.01
N ARG A 9 -20.11 77.91 14.37
CA ARG A 9 -19.69 76.55 14.68
C ARG A 9 -19.67 75.76 13.31
N LEU A 10 -18.46 75.41 12.84
CA LEU A 10 -18.23 74.40 11.80
C LEU A 10 -18.33 73.03 12.43
N ALA A 11 -19.31 72.25 12.02
CA ALA A 11 -19.43 70.84 12.38
C ALA A 11 -18.60 70.03 11.34
N CYS A 12 -17.48 69.50 11.77
CA CYS A 12 -16.74 68.45 11.01
C CYS A 12 -17.38 67.10 11.27
N GLY A 13 -18.15 66.63 10.27
CA GLY A 13 -18.65 65.26 10.25
C GLY A 13 -17.50 64.31 9.89
N ALA A 14 -17.09 63.47 10.86
CA ALA A 14 -16.17 62.37 10.60
C ALA A 14 -16.97 61.21 9.99
N LEU A 15 -16.80 60.97 8.69
CA LEU A 15 -17.21 59.72 8.03
C LEU A 15 -16.23 58.62 8.46
N ALA A 16 -16.67 57.73 9.33
CA ALA A 16 -16.00 56.49 9.63
C ALA A 16 -16.25 55.52 8.49
N LEU A 17 -15.31 55.37 7.53
CA LEU A 17 -15.28 54.28 6.57
C LEU A 17 -14.92 52.99 7.34
N SER A 18 -15.93 52.18 7.64
CA SER A 18 -15.74 50.81 8.11
C SER A 18 -15.25 49.96 6.95
N ALA A 19 -13.92 49.74 6.87
CA ALA A 19 -13.34 48.77 5.97
C ALA A 19 -13.71 47.35 6.48
N LEU A 20 -14.75 46.74 5.88
CA LEU A 20 -14.98 45.31 6.00
C LEU A 20 -13.84 44.61 5.25
N THR A 21 -12.81 44.20 5.98
CA THR A 21 -11.83 43.24 5.47
C THR A 21 -12.52 41.88 5.31
N LEU A 22 -12.93 41.56 4.09
CA LEU A 22 -13.30 40.20 3.69
C LEU A 22 -12.05 39.33 3.84
N PHE A 23 -11.94 38.62 4.97
CA PHE A 23 -11.05 37.46 5.07
C PHE A 23 -11.57 36.39 4.10
N ALA A 24 -11.18 36.48 2.83
CA ALA A 24 -11.21 35.35 1.93
C ALA A 24 -10.22 34.33 2.51
N GLY A 25 -10.66 33.50 3.44
CA GLY A 25 -9.90 32.36 3.90
C GLY A 25 -9.58 31.53 2.66
N CYS A 26 -8.32 31.41 2.31
CA CYS A 26 -7.86 30.44 1.34
C CYS A 26 -8.23 29.06 1.89
N HIS A 27 -9.41 28.57 1.51
CA HIS A 27 -9.79 27.20 1.80
C HIS A 27 -8.87 26.32 0.95
N ASP A 28 -8.02 25.56 1.63
CA ASP A 28 -7.10 24.65 0.95
C ASP A 28 -7.91 23.51 0.34
N LYS A 29 -8.06 23.53 -0.97
CA LYS A 29 -8.83 22.54 -1.72
C LYS A 29 -8.30 21.11 -1.52
N SER A 30 -7.05 20.94 -1.15
CA SER A 30 -6.46 19.64 -0.87
C SER A 30 -7.08 18.94 0.35
N GLN A 31 -7.69 19.72 1.25
CA GLN A 31 -8.33 19.23 2.48
C GLN A 31 -9.82 18.89 2.29
N GLU A 32 -10.39 19.20 1.15
CA GLU A 32 -11.80 18.91 0.88
C GLU A 32 -12.05 17.40 0.76
N VAL A 33 -13.21 16.97 1.27
CA VAL A 33 -13.75 15.62 1.01
C VAL A 33 -14.25 15.57 -0.42
N SER A 34 -13.40 15.16 -1.34
CA SER A 34 -13.71 15.17 -2.78
C SER A 34 -13.17 13.94 -3.49
N ARG A 35 -13.81 13.58 -4.59
CA ARG A 35 -13.34 12.48 -5.45
C ARG A 35 -11.95 12.76 -6.01
N GLU A 36 -11.65 13.99 -6.33
CA GLU A 36 -10.37 14.41 -6.87
C GLU A 36 -9.24 14.17 -5.87
N ASN A 37 -9.41 14.62 -4.63
CA ASN A 37 -8.42 14.42 -3.57
C ASN A 37 -8.22 12.95 -3.24
N PHE A 38 -9.31 12.18 -3.12
CA PHE A 38 -9.19 10.74 -2.89
C PHE A 38 -8.59 9.99 -4.08
N THR A 39 -8.81 10.44 -5.31
CA THR A 39 -8.14 9.88 -6.49
C THR A 39 -6.63 10.11 -6.42
N ALA A 40 -6.18 11.31 -6.05
CA ALA A 40 -4.77 11.60 -5.84
C ALA A 40 -4.17 10.73 -4.72
N THR A 41 -4.83 10.67 -3.56
CA THR A 41 -4.40 9.86 -2.41
C THR A 41 -4.25 8.38 -2.76
N ILE A 42 -5.23 7.78 -3.45
CA ILE A 42 -5.15 6.37 -3.83
C ILE A 42 -4.11 6.12 -4.91
N ASN A 43 -3.89 7.06 -5.84
CA ASN A 43 -2.79 6.95 -6.81
C ASN A 43 -1.43 6.97 -6.09
N ASP A 44 -1.22 7.87 -5.13
CA ASP A 44 0.02 7.94 -4.34
C ASP A 44 0.23 6.66 -3.50
N PHE A 45 -0.83 6.14 -2.92
CA PHE A 45 -0.83 4.85 -2.20
C PHE A 45 -0.41 3.70 -3.13
N LEU A 46 -1.08 3.54 -4.27
CA LEU A 46 -0.80 2.45 -5.21
C LEU A 46 0.56 2.60 -5.90
N ALA A 47 1.07 3.81 -6.08
CA ALA A 47 2.45 4.02 -6.58
C ALA A 47 3.50 3.42 -5.63
N GLN A 48 3.23 3.35 -4.33
CA GLN A 48 4.14 2.84 -3.31
C GLN A 48 3.81 1.40 -2.88
N ARG A 49 2.52 1.01 -2.89
CA ARG A 49 1.99 -0.23 -2.32
C ARG A 49 1.22 -1.10 -3.32
N GLY A 50 1.09 -0.68 -4.55
CA GLY A 50 0.31 -1.38 -5.58
C GLY A 50 0.96 -2.66 -6.13
N HIS A 51 1.98 -3.21 -5.48
CA HIS A 51 2.62 -4.44 -5.91
C HIS A 51 2.00 -5.67 -5.25
N LEU A 52 1.54 -6.61 -6.05
CA LEU A 52 1.03 -7.90 -5.59
C LEU A 52 2.19 -8.88 -5.43
N CYS A 53 2.76 -8.94 -4.24
CA CYS A 53 3.93 -9.76 -3.95
C CYS A 53 3.57 -11.01 -3.14
N LEU A 54 4.46 -11.99 -3.09
CA LEU A 54 4.19 -13.36 -2.66
C LEU A 54 4.75 -13.71 -1.28
N ALA A 55 5.33 -12.75 -0.56
CA ALA A 55 6.07 -12.97 0.68
C ALA A 55 7.22 -14.00 0.50
N LYS A 56 7.97 -13.85 -0.60
CA LYS A 56 9.18 -14.61 -0.92
C LYS A 56 10.38 -13.68 -0.80
N TYR A 57 10.70 -13.34 0.44
CA TYR A 57 11.66 -12.28 0.77
C TYR A 57 13.11 -12.75 0.64
N ASP A 58 13.42 -13.91 1.21
CA ASP A 58 14.79 -14.36 1.40
C ASP A 58 15.09 -15.56 0.53
N TRP A 59 16.18 -15.49 -0.22
CA TRP A 59 16.66 -16.55 -1.08
C TRP A 59 18.05 -17.01 -0.62
N PRO A 60 18.38 -18.32 -0.69
CA PRO A 60 17.58 -19.40 -1.28
C PRO A 60 16.44 -19.89 -0.38
N ILE A 61 15.36 -20.44 -1.03
CA ILE A 61 14.25 -21.09 -0.34
C ILE A 61 14.50 -22.60 -0.32
N TYR A 62 14.22 -23.24 0.83
CA TYR A 62 14.42 -24.67 1.02
C TYR A 62 13.08 -25.36 1.24
N THR A 63 12.90 -26.55 0.62
CA THR A 63 11.80 -27.48 0.92
C THR A 63 12.37 -28.85 1.24
N THR A 64 12.01 -29.39 2.40
CA THR A 64 12.41 -30.72 2.85
C THR A 64 11.40 -31.79 2.38
N THR A 65 11.75 -33.06 2.57
CA THR A 65 10.81 -34.17 2.35
C THR A 65 9.57 -34.03 3.24
N ASP A 66 9.73 -33.54 4.47
CA ASP A 66 8.61 -33.33 5.38
C ASP A 66 7.72 -32.17 4.92
N ASP A 67 8.29 -31.10 4.39
CA ASP A 67 7.53 -30.00 3.80
C ASP A 67 6.68 -30.47 2.61
N MET A 68 7.26 -31.37 1.78
CA MET A 68 6.56 -31.99 0.67
C MET A 68 5.41 -32.88 1.16
N ALA A 69 5.66 -33.70 2.18
CA ALA A 69 4.63 -34.57 2.77
C ALA A 69 3.51 -33.78 3.45
N ALA A 70 3.86 -32.67 4.13
CA ALA A 70 2.91 -31.77 4.76
C ALA A 70 2.19 -30.86 3.76
N GLY A 71 2.65 -30.77 2.51
CA GLY A 71 2.08 -29.89 1.51
C GLY A 71 2.18 -28.42 1.87
N THR A 72 3.33 -28.01 2.43
CA THR A 72 3.53 -26.60 2.80
C THR A 72 3.44 -25.67 1.60
N ARG A 73 3.20 -24.41 1.85
CA ARG A 73 3.04 -23.41 0.79
C ARG A 73 4.23 -23.41 -0.19
N ASP A 74 5.46 -23.43 0.32
CA ASP A 74 6.64 -23.42 -0.52
C ASP A 74 6.83 -24.74 -1.27
N ALA A 75 6.53 -25.88 -0.64
CA ALA A 75 6.57 -27.19 -1.28
C ALA A 75 5.60 -27.31 -2.47
N GLN A 76 4.47 -26.61 -2.44
CA GLN A 76 3.52 -26.56 -3.56
C GLN A 76 3.94 -25.55 -4.63
N GLN A 77 4.49 -24.41 -4.24
CA GLN A 77 4.73 -23.26 -5.11
C GLN A 77 6.07 -23.33 -5.85
N MET A 78 7.14 -23.77 -5.17
CA MET A 78 8.48 -23.74 -5.75
C MET A 78 8.64 -24.64 -6.99
N PRO A 79 8.11 -25.89 -7.02
CA PRO A 79 8.18 -26.72 -8.23
C PRO A 79 7.47 -26.10 -9.44
N VAL A 80 6.39 -25.33 -9.21
CA VAL A 80 5.69 -24.63 -10.30
C VAL A 80 6.52 -23.46 -10.81
N LEU A 81 7.13 -22.66 -9.93
CA LEU A 81 8.03 -21.58 -10.33
C LEU A 81 9.28 -22.12 -11.05
N GLU A 82 9.78 -23.31 -10.67
CA GLU A 82 10.87 -23.98 -11.35
C GLU A 82 10.47 -24.42 -12.76
N LYS A 83 9.30 -25.06 -12.93
CA LYS A 83 8.75 -25.44 -14.23
C LYS A 83 8.58 -24.24 -15.17
N LEU A 84 8.29 -23.06 -14.60
CA LEU A 84 8.14 -21.80 -15.33
C LEU A 84 9.49 -21.08 -15.58
N GLY A 85 10.61 -21.68 -15.16
CA GLY A 85 11.95 -21.13 -15.36
C GLY A 85 12.29 -19.91 -14.49
N LEU A 86 11.49 -19.64 -13.46
CA LEU A 86 11.68 -18.48 -12.57
C LEU A 86 12.66 -18.76 -11.44
N VAL A 87 12.74 -20.02 -11.02
CA VAL A 87 13.71 -20.51 -10.06
C VAL A 87 14.42 -21.76 -10.59
N SER A 88 15.58 -22.07 -10.05
CA SER A 88 16.30 -23.30 -10.29
C SER A 88 16.48 -24.06 -8.97
N GLY A 89 16.20 -25.36 -8.99
CA GLY A 89 16.31 -26.20 -7.80
C GLY A 89 17.47 -27.18 -7.88
N LYS A 90 18.16 -27.40 -6.75
CA LYS A 90 19.15 -28.46 -6.57
C LYS A 90 18.94 -29.18 -5.24
N ASN A 91 19.29 -30.48 -5.18
CA ASN A 91 19.23 -31.22 -3.93
C ASN A 91 20.46 -30.89 -3.08
N VAL A 92 20.25 -30.68 -1.80
CA VAL A 92 21.28 -30.36 -0.81
C VAL A 92 20.99 -31.07 0.50
N GLU A 93 22.02 -31.27 1.29
CA GLU A 93 21.89 -31.72 2.70
C GLU A 93 21.84 -30.49 3.60
N VAL A 94 20.87 -30.43 4.52
CA VAL A 94 20.68 -29.35 5.47
C VAL A 94 20.68 -29.90 6.90
N GLU A 95 21.34 -29.21 7.82
CA GLU A 95 21.22 -29.52 9.24
C GLU A 95 19.97 -28.86 9.81
N ARG A 96 19.14 -29.60 10.51
CA ARG A 96 17.98 -29.13 11.25
C ARG A 96 17.83 -29.80 12.60
N LYS A 97 16.96 -29.30 13.44
CA LYS A 97 16.57 -29.98 14.68
C LYS A 97 15.29 -30.79 14.42
N ASP A 98 15.28 -32.02 14.94
CA ASP A 98 14.07 -32.83 15.00
C ASP A 98 13.12 -32.33 16.10
N GLU A 99 11.97 -32.99 16.27
CA GLU A 99 10.98 -32.69 17.31
C GLU A 99 11.52 -32.72 18.74
N ASN A 100 12.59 -33.49 18.98
CA ASN A 100 13.27 -33.62 20.26
C ASN A 100 14.43 -32.61 20.43
N GLY A 101 14.65 -31.72 19.47
CA GLY A 101 15.73 -30.73 19.47
C GLY A 101 17.10 -31.30 19.09
N LYS A 102 17.21 -32.59 18.68
CA LYS A 102 18.46 -33.22 18.22
C LYS A 102 18.77 -32.76 16.80
N ARG A 103 20.03 -32.44 16.54
CA ARG A 103 20.51 -32.13 15.19
C ARG A 103 20.45 -33.38 14.32
N ILE A 104 19.83 -33.24 13.17
CA ILE A 104 19.74 -34.26 12.12
C ILE A 104 20.09 -33.64 10.78
N THR A 105 20.63 -34.44 9.88
CA THR A 105 20.81 -34.07 8.48
C THR A 105 19.57 -34.51 7.71
N ALA A 106 19.03 -33.62 6.90
CA ALA A 106 17.87 -33.90 6.02
C ALA A 106 18.16 -33.47 4.59
N THR A 107 17.69 -34.24 3.64
CA THR A 107 17.71 -33.84 2.22
C THR A 107 16.66 -32.75 2.02
N ALA A 108 17.07 -31.66 1.39
CA ALA A 108 16.19 -30.58 0.98
C ALA A 108 16.42 -30.22 -0.50
N ARG A 109 15.41 -29.67 -1.14
CA ARG A 109 15.58 -28.98 -2.42
C ARG A 109 15.74 -27.49 -2.16
N GLN A 110 16.91 -26.98 -2.55
CA GLN A 110 17.25 -25.56 -2.49
C GLN A 110 16.85 -24.90 -3.79
N TYR A 111 16.11 -23.79 -3.72
CA TYR A 111 15.69 -23.01 -4.86
C TYR A 111 16.33 -21.63 -4.86
N GLU A 112 16.85 -21.23 -6.01
CA GLU A 112 17.46 -19.93 -6.24
C GLU A 112 16.76 -19.22 -7.43
N LEU A 113 16.71 -17.90 -7.43
CA LEU A 113 16.16 -17.14 -8.56
C LEU A 113 17.05 -17.29 -9.80
N THR A 114 16.43 -17.62 -10.93
CA THR A 114 17.08 -17.54 -12.24
C THR A 114 17.23 -16.07 -12.68
N ALA A 115 17.91 -15.84 -13.81
CA ALA A 115 17.96 -14.51 -14.42
C ALA A 115 16.55 -13.98 -14.77
N GLU A 116 15.63 -14.88 -15.19
CA GLU A 116 14.23 -14.54 -15.46
C GLU A 116 13.48 -14.20 -14.16
N GLY A 117 13.63 -15.03 -13.12
CA GLY A 117 12.96 -14.80 -11.84
C GLY A 117 13.41 -13.50 -11.16
N LYS A 118 14.65 -13.11 -11.30
CA LYS A 118 15.17 -11.84 -10.75
C LYS A 118 14.47 -10.59 -11.30
N LYS A 119 13.84 -10.65 -12.47
CA LYS A 119 13.06 -9.53 -13.02
C LYS A 119 11.82 -9.22 -12.19
N TYR A 120 11.33 -10.18 -11.43
CA TYR A 120 10.13 -10.08 -10.59
C TYR A 120 10.46 -9.94 -9.10
N TYR A 121 11.74 -10.00 -8.74
CA TYR A 121 12.20 -9.78 -7.36
C TYR A 121 12.53 -8.29 -7.19
N LEU A 122 11.55 -7.54 -6.68
CA LEU A 122 11.56 -6.09 -6.65
C LEU A 122 12.08 -5.58 -5.30
N ASN A 123 12.85 -4.49 -5.32
CA ASN A 123 13.30 -3.78 -4.12
C ASN A 123 12.14 -3.00 -3.48
N ILE A 124 11.22 -3.74 -2.90
CA ILE A 124 10.05 -3.21 -2.19
C ILE A 124 10.19 -3.65 -0.74
N PRO A 125 10.67 -2.77 0.15
CA PRO A 125 10.85 -3.12 1.54
C PRO A 125 9.52 -3.46 2.21
N GLU A 126 9.50 -4.60 2.92
CA GLU A 126 8.36 -5.04 3.72
C GLU A 126 8.76 -5.28 5.15
N VAL A 127 7.95 -4.83 6.11
CA VAL A 127 8.15 -5.07 7.53
C VAL A 127 7.19 -6.14 8.00
N VAL A 128 7.74 -7.29 8.37
CA VAL A 128 6.95 -8.42 8.86
C VAL A 128 7.07 -8.51 10.38
N ALA A 129 5.93 -8.47 11.06
CA ALA A 129 5.87 -8.70 12.51
C ALA A 129 5.90 -10.20 12.80
N THR A 130 6.90 -10.66 13.56
CA THR A 130 6.99 -12.03 14.06
C THR A 130 6.98 -11.99 15.57
N GLY A 131 5.82 -12.15 16.17
CA GLY A 131 5.61 -11.92 17.60
C GLY A 131 5.91 -10.46 17.98
N THR A 132 6.89 -10.25 18.87
CA THR A 132 7.32 -8.90 19.29
C THR A 132 8.44 -8.30 18.43
N LYS A 133 8.92 -9.04 17.42
CA LYS A 133 10.01 -8.59 16.55
C LYS A 133 9.45 -8.12 15.21
N HIS A 134 10.03 -7.03 14.71
CA HIS A 134 9.82 -6.56 13.34
C HIS A 134 11.05 -6.88 12.51
N VAL A 135 10.87 -7.58 11.41
CA VAL A 135 11.94 -7.91 10.47
C VAL A 135 11.65 -7.16 9.16
N THR A 136 12.62 -6.35 8.73
CA THR A 136 12.51 -5.67 7.43
C THR A 136 13.18 -6.53 6.36
N HIS A 137 12.39 -6.91 5.36
CA HIS A 137 12.86 -7.57 4.15
C HIS A 137 13.03 -6.52 3.07
N PRO A 138 14.20 -6.43 2.39
CA PRO A 138 14.46 -5.34 1.44
C PRO A 138 13.77 -5.52 0.10
N ALA A 139 13.33 -6.73 -0.22
CA ALA A 139 12.75 -7.08 -1.51
C ALA A 139 11.75 -8.23 -1.39
N ASP A 140 10.85 -8.35 -2.37
CA ASP A 140 9.90 -9.46 -2.48
C ASP A 140 9.72 -9.89 -3.93
N PHE A 141 9.25 -11.12 -4.13
CA PHE A 141 8.92 -11.68 -5.44
C PHE A 141 7.47 -11.34 -5.79
N CYS A 142 7.26 -10.54 -6.83
CA CYS A 142 5.97 -9.93 -7.14
C CYS A 142 5.36 -10.46 -8.44
N ALA A 143 4.06 -10.65 -8.44
CA ALA A 143 3.28 -11.24 -9.52
C ALA A 143 2.58 -10.20 -10.41
N ALA A 144 2.33 -9.01 -9.89
CA ALA A 144 1.61 -7.97 -10.62
C ALA A 144 1.81 -6.60 -10.00
N THR A 145 1.43 -5.56 -10.76
CA THR A 145 1.31 -4.18 -10.28
C THR A 145 -0.14 -3.71 -10.48
N LEU A 146 -0.71 -3.11 -9.43
CA LEU A 146 -2.04 -2.51 -9.43
C LEU A 146 -1.90 -1.00 -9.63
N THR A 147 -2.82 -0.44 -10.41
CA THR A 147 -3.01 1.00 -10.56
C THR A 147 -4.49 1.33 -10.36
N LEU A 148 -4.81 2.56 -10.00
CA LEU A 148 -6.19 2.97 -9.81
C LEU A 148 -6.98 2.88 -11.13
N ASP A 149 -8.14 2.25 -11.11
CA ASP A 149 -9.14 2.38 -12.17
C ASP A 149 -10.04 3.58 -11.89
N LYS A 150 -10.76 3.55 -10.75
CA LYS A 150 -11.59 4.69 -10.30
C LYS A 150 -11.90 4.60 -8.81
N VAL A 151 -12.10 5.75 -8.17
CA VAL A 151 -12.74 5.86 -6.87
C VAL A 151 -14.24 5.65 -7.05
N VAL A 152 -14.79 4.62 -6.41
CA VAL A 152 -16.22 4.28 -6.44
C VAL A 152 -16.98 5.17 -5.45
N GLY A 153 -16.44 5.35 -4.24
CA GLY A 153 -17.03 6.14 -3.18
C GLY A 153 -16.14 6.15 -1.94
N TRP A 154 -16.70 6.65 -0.85
CA TRP A 154 -16.05 6.64 0.46
C TRP A 154 -17.10 6.60 1.56
N GLU A 155 -16.71 6.22 2.74
CA GLU A 155 -17.56 6.26 3.93
C GLU A 155 -17.68 7.68 4.47
N ARG A 156 -18.68 7.94 5.32
CA ARG A 156 -18.82 9.26 5.95
C ARG A 156 -17.59 9.54 6.81
N PRO A 157 -16.84 10.64 6.57
CA PRO A 157 -15.69 10.99 7.40
C PRO A 157 -16.07 11.17 8.87
N ALA A 158 -15.22 10.69 9.76
CA ALA A 158 -15.40 10.78 11.21
C ALA A 158 -14.06 11.10 11.89
N GLN A 159 -14.13 11.59 13.15
CA GLN A 159 -12.95 11.78 13.97
C GLN A 159 -12.49 10.43 14.54
N VAL A 160 -11.24 10.06 14.23
CA VAL A 160 -10.55 8.88 14.77
C VAL A 160 -9.19 9.34 15.29
N ASP A 161 -8.94 9.12 16.57
CA ASP A 161 -7.68 9.51 17.25
C ASP A 161 -7.27 10.98 16.99
N GLY A 162 -8.28 11.88 16.99
CA GLY A 162 -8.06 13.32 16.79
C GLY A 162 -7.81 13.75 15.34
N LYS A 163 -7.93 12.83 14.38
CA LYS A 163 -7.82 13.12 12.95
C LYS A 163 -9.15 12.85 12.23
N LEU A 164 -9.47 13.66 11.23
CA LEU A 164 -10.58 13.35 10.34
C LEU A 164 -10.15 12.21 9.42
N ALA A 165 -10.87 11.09 9.45
CA ALA A 165 -10.53 9.87 8.70
C ALA A 165 -11.75 9.30 7.98
N THR A 166 -11.52 8.55 6.92
CA THR A 166 -12.54 7.82 6.18
C THR A 166 -11.94 6.59 5.49
N SER A 167 -12.80 5.73 4.93
CA SER A 167 -12.41 4.61 4.09
C SER A 167 -12.80 4.91 2.65
N VAL A 168 -11.83 4.94 1.74
CA VAL A 168 -12.04 5.15 0.30
C VAL A 168 -12.22 3.80 -0.38
N ILE A 169 -13.27 3.68 -1.20
CA ILE A 169 -13.62 2.48 -1.95
C ILE A 169 -13.23 2.71 -3.40
N TYR A 170 -12.45 1.82 -3.98
CA TYR A 170 -11.94 1.97 -5.34
C TYR A 170 -11.87 0.63 -6.09
N THR A 171 -11.86 0.70 -7.42
CA THR A 171 -11.49 -0.40 -8.30
C THR A 171 -10.11 -0.15 -8.89
N TYR A 172 -9.46 -1.21 -9.37
CA TYR A 172 -8.08 -1.16 -9.85
C TYR A 172 -7.95 -1.78 -11.25
N LYS A 173 -6.95 -1.34 -11.98
CA LYS A 173 -6.37 -2.03 -13.13
C LYS A 173 -5.19 -2.84 -12.65
N ILE A 174 -4.82 -3.88 -13.39
CA ILE A 174 -3.69 -4.74 -13.03
C ILE A 174 -2.81 -5.00 -14.25
N ASP A 175 -1.50 -4.96 -14.03
CA ASP A 175 -0.49 -5.42 -14.98
C ASP A 175 0.20 -6.66 -14.39
N PRO A 176 -0.28 -7.88 -14.73
CA PRO A 176 0.29 -9.12 -14.22
C PRO A 176 1.51 -9.54 -15.01
N ALA A 177 2.53 -10.02 -14.30
CA ALA A 177 3.66 -10.72 -14.91
C ALA A 177 3.16 -11.87 -15.83
N PRO A 178 3.80 -12.13 -16.97
CA PRO A 178 3.35 -13.16 -17.90
C PRO A 178 3.16 -14.54 -17.25
N TRP A 179 4.04 -14.91 -16.35
CA TRP A 179 3.98 -16.18 -15.62
C TRP A 179 2.76 -16.27 -14.68
N ALA A 180 2.28 -15.15 -14.14
CA ALA A 180 1.14 -15.11 -13.23
C ALA A 180 -0.20 -15.44 -13.93
N LYS A 181 -0.23 -15.40 -15.27
CA LYS A 181 -1.38 -15.83 -16.09
C LYS A 181 -1.36 -17.32 -16.39
N ASN A 182 -0.27 -18.02 -16.08
CA ASN A 182 -0.17 -19.47 -16.33
C ASN A 182 -1.13 -20.23 -15.40
N PRO A 183 -1.92 -21.20 -15.90
CA PRO A 183 -2.89 -21.96 -15.11
C PRO A 183 -2.26 -22.71 -13.92
N ASP A 184 -1.05 -23.27 -14.09
CA ASP A 184 -0.34 -23.95 -13.00
C ASP A 184 0.05 -22.96 -11.90
N ALA A 185 0.51 -21.76 -12.26
CA ALA A 185 0.79 -20.69 -11.29
C ALA A 185 -0.50 -20.27 -10.56
N GLN A 186 -1.59 -20.03 -11.29
CA GLN A 186 -2.86 -19.62 -10.70
C GLN A 186 -3.45 -20.67 -9.74
N ARG A 187 -3.16 -21.94 -9.95
CA ARG A 187 -3.58 -23.03 -9.06
C ARG A 187 -2.88 -22.94 -7.70
N VAL A 188 -1.57 -22.67 -7.67
CA VAL A 188 -0.77 -22.62 -6.44
C VAL A 188 -0.69 -21.21 -5.83
N PHE A 189 -1.10 -20.19 -6.58
CA PHE A 189 -1.24 -18.80 -6.13
C PHE A 189 -2.70 -18.30 -6.30
N PRO A 190 -3.68 -18.88 -5.57
CA PRO A 190 -5.10 -18.56 -5.77
C PRO A 190 -5.45 -17.10 -5.50
N MET A 191 -4.72 -16.45 -4.59
CA MET A 191 -4.89 -15.02 -4.33
C MET A 191 -4.48 -14.16 -5.55
N VAL A 192 -3.37 -14.51 -6.21
CA VAL A 192 -2.93 -13.84 -7.45
C VAL A 192 -4.01 -13.98 -8.53
N LYS A 193 -4.52 -15.20 -8.72
CA LYS A 193 -5.63 -15.44 -9.66
C LYS A 193 -6.83 -14.55 -9.36
N ARG A 194 -7.28 -14.55 -8.10
CA ARG A 194 -8.45 -13.75 -7.67
C ARG A 194 -8.26 -12.26 -7.93
N VAL A 195 -7.07 -11.72 -7.65
CA VAL A 195 -6.79 -10.29 -7.87
C VAL A 195 -6.73 -9.98 -9.37
N ILE A 196 -6.16 -10.87 -10.20
CA ILE A 196 -6.17 -10.69 -11.66
C ILE A 196 -7.59 -10.68 -12.21
N GLU A 197 -8.42 -11.65 -11.82
CA GLU A 197 -9.81 -11.77 -12.29
C GLU A 197 -10.71 -10.64 -11.79
N GLY A 198 -10.38 -10.04 -10.64
CA GLY A 198 -11.13 -8.95 -10.03
C GLY A 198 -10.87 -7.57 -10.63
N ALA A 199 -9.91 -7.41 -11.52
CA ALA A 199 -9.57 -6.12 -12.10
C ALA A 199 -10.79 -5.42 -12.74
N GLY A 200 -10.97 -4.14 -12.43
CA GLY A 200 -12.10 -3.32 -12.89
C GLY A 200 -13.44 -3.57 -12.18
N THR A 201 -13.57 -4.65 -11.41
CA THR A 201 -14.84 -5.03 -10.75
C THR A 201 -14.73 -5.19 -9.24
N MET A 202 -13.67 -5.80 -8.75
CA MET A 202 -13.43 -5.97 -7.32
C MET A 202 -13.15 -4.62 -6.68
N GLN A 203 -13.89 -4.34 -5.62
CA GLN A 203 -13.72 -3.13 -4.83
C GLN A 203 -12.75 -3.39 -3.69
N LEU A 204 -11.72 -2.58 -3.61
CA LEU A 204 -10.79 -2.50 -2.50
C LEU A 204 -11.13 -1.31 -1.61
N ARG A 205 -10.65 -1.32 -0.38
CA ARG A 205 -10.84 -0.25 0.60
C ARG A 205 -9.49 0.14 1.16
N GLU A 206 -9.27 1.45 1.28
CA GLU A 206 -8.09 2.01 1.93
C GLU A 206 -8.51 3.04 2.96
N GLY A 207 -8.00 2.91 4.18
CA GLY A 207 -8.13 3.92 5.22
C GLY A 207 -7.31 5.15 4.88
N VAL A 208 -7.92 6.33 4.99
CA VAL A 208 -7.25 7.60 4.75
C VAL A 208 -7.58 8.59 5.85
N HIS A 209 -6.64 9.44 6.21
CA HIS A 209 -6.85 10.52 7.17
C HIS A 209 -6.40 11.86 6.60
N LEU A 210 -6.97 12.93 7.14
CA LEU A 210 -6.59 14.30 6.80
C LEU A 210 -5.35 14.72 7.56
N ALA A 211 -4.28 15.00 6.83
CA ALA A 211 -3.05 15.60 7.31
C ALA A 211 -2.98 17.10 6.96
N SER A 212 -1.93 17.78 7.35
CA SER A 212 -1.75 19.23 7.10
C SER A 212 -1.69 19.58 5.61
N ASN A 213 -1.23 18.66 4.77
CA ASN A 213 -1.04 18.82 3.32
C ASN A 213 -2.08 18.10 2.46
N GLY A 214 -3.19 17.62 3.07
CA GLY A 214 -4.24 16.90 2.38
C GLY A 214 -4.48 15.49 2.91
N TRP A 215 -5.21 14.68 2.16
CA TRP A 215 -5.55 13.30 2.53
C TRP A 215 -4.37 12.36 2.29
N VAL A 216 -4.10 11.46 3.24
CA VAL A 216 -2.99 10.49 3.19
C VAL A 216 -3.51 9.10 3.56
N ALA A 217 -3.03 8.07 2.87
CA ALA A 217 -3.37 6.69 3.18
C ALA A 217 -2.70 6.21 4.47
N ASP A 218 -3.45 5.46 5.29
CA ASP A 218 -3.00 5.03 6.62
C ASP A 218 -1.80 4.09 6.55
N GLU A 219 -1.74 3.19 5.59
CA GLU A 219 -0.62 2.26 5.41
C GLU A 219 0.70 2.94 5.02
N ILE A 220 0.64 4.13 4.40
CA ILE A 220 1.85 4.92 4.09
C ILE A 220 2.37 5.61 5.35
N PHE A 221 1.49 5.98 6.27
CA PHE A 221 1.84 6.79 7.44
C PHE A 221 2.38 5.96 8.62
N GLN A 222 2.09 4.67 8.68
CA GLN A 222 2.50 3.77 9.78
C GLN A 222 3.95 3.25 9.69
N ARG A 223 4.78 3.80 8.80
CA ARG A 223 6.20 3.43 8.63
C ARG A 223 7.16 4.37 9.32
#